data_3d288d3b13628a38b7735150d7bd6126
#
_entry.id   3d288d3b13628a38b7735150d7bd6126
#
_cell.length_a   1.000
_cell.length_b   1.000
_cell.length_c   1.000
_cell.angle_alpha   90.00
_cell.angle_beta   90.00
_cell.angle_gamma   90.00
#
_symmetry.space_group_name_H-M   'P 1'
#
loop_
_entity.id
_entity.type
_entity.pdbx_description
1 polymer ?
#
loop_
_entity_poly.entity_id
_entity_poly.type
_entity_poly.pdbx_seq_one_letter_code
_entity_poly.pdbx_strand_id
1 'polypeptide(L)'
;GGVLGAQIAFQTAFKGFDVTIWLRSEGSIGRTEPKLERLYKVYREEIARVEAALKAGEPLELPRGFGAADSVKSESDIQRLYEAVETAKKNLKLSLDLEACAKEADFIIESMAEDREAKRGFYAKLAPYLDDKTIVATNSSTMIPSMFSDLLPHPENYLALHFANNIWR
;
A
#
# COMPACT_ATOMS: atom_id res chain seq x y z
N GLY A 1 -0.51 0.96 -9.54
CA GLY A 1 -1.75 0.41 -9.99
C GLY A 1 -1.76 -1.08 -10.36
N GLY A 2 -0.64 -1.81 -10.19
CA GLY A 2 -0.62 -3.27 -10.28
C GLY A 2 -1.38 -3.95 -9.13
N VAL A 3 -1.52 -5.30 -9.18
CA VAL A 3 -2.24 -6.04 -8.13
C VAL A 3 -1.60 -5.82 -6.77
N LEU A 4 -0.29 -6.06 -6.66
CA LEU A 4 0.43 -5.92 -5.40
C LEU A 4 0.51 -4.45 -4.93
N GLY A 5 0.75 -3.49 -5.83
CA GLY A 5 0.75 -2.07 -5.48
C GLY A 5 -0.59 -1.58 -4.91
N ALA A 6 -1.73 -2.09 -5.43
CA ALA A 6 -3.03 -1.80 -4.87
C ALA A 6 -3.21 -2.42 -3.46
N GLN A 7 -2.70 -3.65 -3.24
CA GLN A 7 -2.73 -4.30 -1.93
C GLN A 7 -1.89 -3.55 -0.89
N ILE A 8 -0.68 -3.13 -1.26
CA ILE A 8 0.21 -2.34 -0.38
C ILE A 8 -0.50 -1.03 0.00
N ALA A 9 -1.02 -0.30 -0.98
CA ALA A 9 -1.68 0.97 -0.74
C ALA A 9 -2.91 0.82 0.16
N PHE A 10 -3.77 -0.19 -0.09
CA PHE A 10 -4.96 -0.42 0.72
C PHE A 10 -4.61 -0.84 2.15
N GLN A 11 -3.64 -1.73 2.32
CA GLN A 11 -3.17 -2.16 3.64
C GLN A 11 -2.56 -1.00 4.44
N THR A 12 -1.77 -0.14 3.78
CA THR A 12 -1.17 1.04 4.42
C THR A 12 -2.25 2.03 4.85
N ALA A 13 -3.25 2.29 4.00
CA ALA A 13 -4.40 3.13 4.34
C ALA A 13 -5.25 2.52 5.47
N PHE A 14 -5.45 1.20 5.48
CA PHE A 14 -6.13 0.47 6.57
C PHE A 14 -5.41 0.61 7.91
N LYS A 15 -4.08 0.79 7.89
CA LYS A 15 -3.27 1.07 9.10
C LYS A 15 -3.29 2.54 9.53
N GLY A 16 -4.06 3.39 8.85
CA GLY A 16 -4.27 4.79 9.24
C GLY A 16 -3.33 5.79 8.59
N PHE A 17 -2.53 5.37 7.61
CA PHE A 17 -1.69 6.29 6.84
C PHE A 17 -2.48 6.96 5.72
N ASP A 18 -2.14 8.20 5.41
CA ASP A 18 -2.60 8.88 4.20
C ASP A 18 -1.85 8.31 3.00
N VAL A 19 -2.58 7.83 1.99
CA VAL A 19 -2.00 7.13 0.85
C VAL A 19 -2.49 7.71 -0.45
N THR A 20 -1.54 8.05 -1.33
CA THR A 20 -1.84 8.41 -2.72
C THR A 20 -1.14 7.43 -3.66
N ILE A 21 -1.89 6.82 -4.58
CA ILE A 21 -1.33 6.01 -5.66
C ILE A 21 -1.11 6.91 -6.87
N TRP A 22 0.15 7.16 -7.21
CA TRP A 22 0.44 7.77 -8.49
C TRP A 22 0.27 6.77 -9.63
N LEU A 23 -0.37 7.22 -10.72
CA LEU A 23 -0.67 6.43 -11.91
C LEU A 23 -0.24 7.19 -13.17
N ARG A 24 0.20 6.45 -14.19
CA ARG A 24 0.76 7.04 -15.41
C ARG A 24 -0.28 7.62 -16.39
N SER A 25 -1.55 7.24 -16.27
CA SER A 25 -2.61 7.62 -17.21
C SER A 25 -4.00 7.39 -16.65
N GLU A 26 -5.00 8.07 -17.21
CA GLU A 26 -6.42 7.86 -16.92
C GLU A 26 -6.84 6.37 -17.06
N GLY A 27 -6.39 5.69 -18.10
CA GLY A 27 -6.66 4.27 -18.27
C GLY A 27 -6.07 3.40 -17.14
N SER A 28 -5.06 3.89 -16.41
CA SER A 28 -4.53 3.21 -15.22
C SER A 28 -5.41 3.43 -14.00
N ILE A 29 -6.11 4.55 -13.89
CA ILE A 29 -7.14 4.81 -12.87
C ILE A 29 -8.24 3.76 -13.02
N GLY A 30 -8.89 3.68 -14.18
CA GLY A 30 -9.97 2.73 -14.43
C GLY A 30 -9.60 1.26 -14.22
N ARG A 31 -8.32 0.89 -14.33
CA ARG A 31 -7.83 -0.46 -14.00
C ARG A 31 -7.51 -0.64 -12.51
N THR A 32 -7.28 0.43 -11.77
CA THR A 32 -6.92 0.39 -10.34
C THR A 32 -8.14 0.41 -9.44
N GLU A 33 -9.13 1.23 -9.74
CA GLU A 33 -10.37 1.36 -8.96
C GLU A 33 -11.07 0.02 -8.68
N PRO A 34 -11.30 -0.87 -9.68
CA PRO A 34 -11.94 -2.17 -9.41
C PRO A 34 -11.13 -3.06 -8.47
N LYS A 35 -9.78 -2.93 -8.46
CA LYS A 35 -8.91 -3.68 -7.54
C LYS A 35 -9.07 -3.19 -6.11
N LEU A 36 -9.15 -1.87 -5.91
CA LEU A 36 -9.37 -1.28 -4.59
C LEU A 36 -10.75 -1.63 -4.06
N GLU A 37 -11.78 -1.59 -4.91
CA GLU A 37 -13.13 -1.99 -4.53
C GLU A 37 -13.19 -3.48 -4.15
N ARG A 38 -12.47 -4.35 -4.86
CA ARG A 38 -12.33 -5.76 -4.50
C ARG A 38 -11.64 -5.93 -3.14
N LEU A 39 -10.58 -5.18 -2.87
CA LEU A 39 -9.88 -5.24 -1.58
C LEU A 39 -10.77 -4.78 -0.45
N TYR A 40 -11.53 -3.70 -0.63
CA TYR A 40 -12.53 -3.25 0.32
C TYR A 40 -13.51 -4.36 0.70
N LYS A 41 -14.04 -5.09 -0.29
CA LYS A 41 -14.93 -6.23 -0.04
C LYS A 41 -14.23 -7.36 0.71
N VAL A 42 -13.04 -7.75 0.28
CA VAL A 42 -12.25 -8.81 0.93
C VAL A 42 -11.99 -8.50 2.40
N TYR A 43 -11.59 -7.26 2.73
CA TYR A 43 -11.36 -6.88 4.12
C TYR A 43 -12.63 -6.95 4.97
N ARG A 44 -13.75 -6.50 4.44
CA ARG A 44 -15.04 -6.60 5.13
C ARG A 44 -15.48 -8.05 5.35
N GLU A 45 -15.27 -8.92 4.36
CA GLU A 45 -15.55 -10.36 4.47
C GLU A 45 -14.67 -11.03 5.53
N GLU A 46 -13.38 -10.70 5.59
CA GLU A 46 -12.48 -11.21 6.63
C GLU A 46 -12.90 -10.72 8.04
N ILE A 47 -13.29 -9.45 8.18
CA ILE A 47 -13.79 -8.92 9.46
C ILE A 47 -15.10 -9.62 9.87
N ALA A 48 -16.03 -9.81 8.94
CA ALA A 48 -17.30 -10.50 9.21
C ALA A 48 -17.08 -11.95 9.65
N ARG A 49 -16.06 -12.63 9.12
CA ARG A 49 -15.66 -13.98 9.55
C ARG A 49 -15.17 -13.97 11.00
N VAL A 50 -14.29 -13.02 11.34
CA VAL A 50 -13.79 -12.86 12.73
C VAL A 50 -14.92 -12.49 13.68
N GLU A 51 -15.84 -11.62 13.27
CA GLU A 51 -17.03 -11.25 14.06
C GLU A 51 -17.93 -12.45 14.35
N ALA A 52 -18.18 -13.28 13.33
CA ALA A 52 -18.99 -14.49 13.49
C ALA A 52 -18.35 -15.48 14.48
N ALA A 53 -17.04 -15.71 14.39
CA ALA A 53 -16.30 -16.56 15.32
C ALA A 53 -16.34 -16.01 16.75
N LEU A 54 -16.19 -14.68 16.93
CA LEU A 54 -16.30 -14.03 18.24
C LEU A 54 -17.67 -14.26 18.88
N LYS A 55 -18.75 -14.07 18.10
CA LYS A 55 -20.12 -14.29 18.56
C LYS A 55 -20.42 -15.75 18.90
N ALA A 56 -19.80 -16.69 18.20
CA ALA A 56 -19.93 -18.12 18.43
C ALA A 56 -19.07 -18.63 19.61
N GLY A 57 -18.17 -17.80 20.14
CA GLY A 57 -17.19 -18.24 21.16
C GLY A 57 -16.14 -19.20 20.60
N GLU A 58 -15.90 -19.16 19.29
CA GLU A 58 -14.91 -19.97 18.60
C GLU A 58 -13.51 -19.34 18.65
N PRO A 59 -12.43 -20.12 18.44
CA PRO A 59 -11.08 -19.56 18.33
C PRO A 59 -10.99 -18.53 17.19
N LEU A 60 -10.41 -17.36 17.49
CA LEU A 60 -10.28 -16.28 16.50
C LEU A 60 -9.00 -16.45 15.67
N GLU A 61 -9.15 -16.49 14.35
CA GLU A 61 -8.07 -16.43 13.40
C GLU A 61 -8.04 -15.03 12.75
N LEU A 62 -7.32 -14.10 13.40
CA LEU A 62 -7.17 -12.75 12.87
C LEU A 62 -6.07 -12.74 11.79
N PRO A 63 -6.32 -12.21 10.57
CA PRO A 63 -5.27 -11.99 9.59
C PRO A 63 -4.17 -11.08 10.16
N ARG A 64 -2.90 -11.43 9.98
CA ARG A 64 -1.74 -10.68 10.54
C ARG A 64 -1.75 -9.19 10.18
N GLY A 65 -2.17 -8.87 8.96
CA GLY A 65 -2.32 -7.50 8.50
C GLY A 65 -3.41 -6.71 9.24
N PHE A 66 -4.32 -7.34 9.95
CA PHE A 66 -5.37 -6.64 10.70
C PHE A 66 -4.90 -6.23 12.10
N GLY A 67 -4.10 -7.06 12.75
CA GLY A 67 -3.58 -6.77 14.08
C GLY A 67 -2.87 -7.97 14.70
N ALA A 68 -2.47 -7.83 15.96
CA ALA A 68 -1.98 -8.96 16.75
C ALA A 68 -3.12 -9.98 16.98
N ALA A 69 -2.77 -11.26 17.11
CA ALA A 69 -3.74 -12.34 17.22
C ALA A 69 -4.75 -12.17 18.38
N ASP A 70 -4.33 -11.47 19.42
CA ASP A 70 -5.13 -11.21 20.63
C ASP A 70 -5.72 -9.78 20.68
N SER A 71 -5.66 -9.03 19.59
CA SER A 71 -6.12 -7.63 19.54
C SER A 71 -7.64 -7.48 19.44
N VAL A 72 -8.37 -8.55 19.10
CA VAL A 72 -9.83 -8.57 19.01
C VAL A 72 -10.38 -9.40 20.15
N LYS A 73 -11.12 -8.75 21.08
CA LYS A 73 -11.71 -9.38 22.28
C LYS A 73 -13.18 -9.03 22.47
N SER A 74 -13.68 -8.06 21.73
CA SER A 74 -15.01 -7.50 21.92
C SER A 74 -15.62 -7.00 20.61
N GLU A 75 -16.93 -6.75 20.61
CA GLU A 75 -17.62 -6.14 19.48
C GLU A 75 -17.07 -4.74 19.14
N SER A 76 -16.58 -3.99 20.15
CA SER A 76 -15.96 -2.69 19.90
C SER A 76 -14.65 -2.79 19.14
N ASP A 77 -13.90 -3.90 19.26
CA ASP A 77 -12.71 -4.15 18.48
C ASP A 77 -13.05 -4.45 17.02
N ILE A 78 -14.13 -5.23 16.81
CA ILE A 78 -14.67 -5.48 15.46
C ILE A 78 -15.12 -4.17 14.80
N GLN A 79 -15.83 -3.32 15.54
CA GLN A 79 -16.27 -2.01 15.03
C GLN A 79 -15.08 -1.15 14.59
N ARG A 80 -14.00 -1.12 15.35
CA ARG A 80 -12.77 -0.40 14.96
C ARG A 80 -12.15 -0.93 13.66
N LEU A 81 -12.20 -2.24 13.41
CA LEU A 81 -11.74 -2.81 12.15
C LEU A 81 -12.61 -2.36 10.96
N TYR A 82 -13.93 -2.33 11.12
CA TYR A 82 -14.83 -1.81 10.09
C TYR A 82 -14.57 -0.31 9.83
N GLU A 83 -14.41 0.49 10.87
CA GLU A 83 -14.09 1.92 10.75
C GLU A 83 -12.75 2.15 10.04
N ALA A 84 -11.73 1.30 10.30
CA ALA A 84 -10.46 1.36 9.60
C ALA A 84 -10.61 1.06 8.09
N VAL A 85 -11.46 0.10 7.71
CA VAL A 85 -11.74 -0.19 6.29
C VAL A 85 -12.46 0.98 5.60
N GLU A 86 -13.46 1.58 6.25
CA GLU A 86 -14.18 2.75 5.70
C GLU A 86 -13.24 3.95 5.56
N THR A 87 -12.39 4.18 6.55
CA THR A 87 -11.37 5.24 6.53
C THR A 87 -10.37 5.02 5.40
N ALA A 88 -9.87 3.78 5.23
CA ALA A 88 -8.98 3.42 4.14
C ALA A 88 -9.60 3.71 2.77
N LYS A 89 -10.85 3.31 2.57
CA LYS A 89 -11.58 3.57 1.31
C LYS A 89 -11.74 5.06 1.03
N LYS A 90 -12.00 5.87 2.05
CA LYS A 90 -12.21 7.30 1.94
C LYS A 90 -10.92 8.08 1.69
N ASN A 91 -9.82 7.70 2.37
CA ASN A 91 -8.58 8.47 2.40
C ASN A 91 -7.57 8.06 1.33
N LEU A 92 -7.73 6.87 0.72
CA LEU A 92 -6.86 6.44 -0.36
C LEU A 92 -7.19 7.22 -1.64
N LYS A 93 -6.21 7.94 -2.17
CA LYS A 93 -6.35 8.79 -3.35
C LYS A 93 -5.64 8.20 -4.57
N LEU A 94 -6.15 8.50 -5.77
CA LEU A 94 -5.49 8.24 -7.04
C LEU A 94 -5.08 9.57 -7.67
N SER A 95 -3.87 9.65 -8.22
CA SER A 95 -3.36 10.87 -8.84
C SER A 95 -2.54 10.56 -10.10
N LEU A 96 -2.55 11.49 -11.07
CA LEU A 96 -1.68 11.49 -12.23
C LEU A 96 -0.51 12.48 -12.06
N ASP A 97 -0.56 13.32 -11.05
CA ASP A 97 0.44 14.33 -10.75
C ASP A 97 1.57 13.74 -9.91
N LEU A 98 2.70 13.44 -10.58
CA LEU A 98 3.88 12.89 -9.90
C LEU A 98 4.52 13.89 -8.93
N GLU A 99 4.57 15.16 -9.33
CA GLU A 99 5.19 16.21 -8.54
C GLU A 99 4.45 16.41 -7.21
N ALA A 100 3.12 16.58 -7.27
CA ALA A 100 2.31 16.72 -6.07
C ALA A 100 2.41 15.49 -5.16
N CYS A 101 2.35 14.27 -5.73
CA CYS A 101 2.49 13.04 -4.96
C CYS A 101 3.86 12.93 -4.26
N ALA A 102 4.94 13.30 -4.95
CA ALA A 102 6.29 13.14 -4.42
C ALA A 102 6.62 14.18 -3.34
N LYS A 103 6.21 15.45 -3.55
CA LYS A 103 6.48 16.55 -2.60
C LYS A 103 5.77 16.40 -1.25
N GLU A 104 4.63 15.74 -1.24
CA GLU A 104 3.84 15.50 -0.02
C GLU A 104 4.19 14.18 0.69
N ALA A 105 5.08 13.36 0.11
CA ALA A 105 5.34 12.02 0.60
C ALA A 105 6.51 11.96 1.58
N ASP A 106 6.28 11.43 2.78
CA ASP A 106 7.35 11.01 3.70
C ASP A 106 8.00 9.69 3.24
N PHE A 107 7.20 8.82 2.60
CA PHE A 107 7.61 7.49 2.18
C PHE A 107 7.02 7.11 0.81
N ILE A 108 7.86 6.72 -0.12
CA ILE A 108 7.45 6.32 -1.48
C ILE A 108 7.76 4.84 -1.69
N ILE A 109 6.79 4.05 -2.10
CA ILE A 109 6.97 2.64 -2.48
C ILE A 109 6.80 2.50 -3.99
N GLU A 110 7.87 2.21 -4.70
CA GLU A 110 7.83 1.87 -6.11
C GLU A 110 7.38 0.40 -6.27
N SER A 111 6.27 0.20 -6.98
CA SER A 111 5.70 -1.12 -7.29
C SER A 111 5.31 -1.21 -8.78
N MET A 112 6.27 -0.98 -9.64
CA MET A 112 6.16 -1.07 -11.10
C MET A 112 6.45 -2.50 -11.59
N ALA A 113 6.26 -2.72 -12.90
CA ALA A 113 6.71 -3.96 -13.54
C ALA A 113 8.25 -4.10 -13.42
N GLU A 114 8.72 -5.36 -13.42
CA GLU A 114 10.14 -5.71 -13.38
C GLU A 114 10.82 -5.44 -14.74
N ASP A 115 10.89 -4.15 -15.10
CA ASP A 115 11.58 -3.64 -16.28
C ASP A 115 12.58 -2.56 -15.87
N ARG A 116 13.86 -2.82 -16.13
CA ARG A 116 14.96 -1.97 -15.69
C ARG A 116 14.89 -0.56 -16.28
N GLU A 117 14.64 -0.45 -17.57
CA GLU A 117 14.61 0.84 -18.26
C GLU A 117 13.40 1.67 -17.86
N ALA A 118 12.24 1.02 -17.68
CA ALA A 118 11.05 1.69 -17.17
C ALA A 118 11.27 2.23 -15.75
N LYS A 119 11.95 1.46 -14.87
CA LYS A 119 12.29 1.91 -13.49
C LYS A 119 13.31 3.05 -13.53
N ARG A 120 14.36 2.96 -14.33
CA ARG A 120 15.33 4.06 -14.51
C ARG A 120 14.66 5.34 -14.98
N GLY A 121 13.79 5.25 -15.98
CA GLY A 121 13.03 6.39 -16.47
C GLY A 121 12.07 6.97 -15.44
N PHE A 122 11.49 6.14 -14.58
CA PHE A 122 10.66 6.59 -13.46
C PHE A 122 11.48 7.32 -12.39
N TYR A 123 12.58 6.73 -11.92
CA TYR A 123 13.43 7.35 -10.89
C TYR A 123 14.03 8.68 -11.36
N ALA A 124 14.45 8.77 -12.64
CA ALA A 124 14.92 10.02 -13.23
C ALA A 124 13.83 11.13 -13.24
N LYS A 125 12.56 10.77 -13.41
CA LYS A 125 11.43 11.70 -13.32
C LYS A 125 11.05 12.05 -11.88
N LEU A 126 11.21 11.13 -10.96
CA LEU A 126 10.88 11.29 -9.55
C LEU A 126 11.90 12.17 -8.82
N ALA A 127 13.19 11.98 -9.11
CA ALA A 127 14.30 12.57 -8.39
C ALA A 127 14.22 14.09 -8.16
N PRO A 128 13.77 14.92 -9.13
CA PRO A 128 13.67 16.38 -8.93
C PRO A 128 12.64 16.81 -7.89
N TYR A 129 11.74 15.93 -7.47
CA TYR A 129 10.63 16.23 -6.56
C TYR A 129 10.83 15.67 -5.14
N LEU A 130 11.92 14.92 -4.91
CA LEU A 130 12.21 14.32 -3.62
C LEU A 130 12.76 15.36 -2.64
N ASP A 131 12.21 15.33 -1.42
CA ASP A 131 12.77 16.02 -0.26
C ASP A 131 13.95 15.21 0.34
N ASP A 132 14.85 15.88 1.07
CA ASP A 132 16.02 15.28 1.72
C ASP A 132 15.65 14.24 2.80
N LYS A 133 14.42 14.24 3.28
CA LYS A 133 13.89 13.30 4.28
C LYS A 133 13.05 12.18 3.69
N THR A 134 12.65 12.30 2.42
CA THR A 134 11.79 11.31 1.78
C THR A 134 12.51 9.97 1.66
N ILE A 135 11.91 8.93 2.23
CA ILE A 135 12.39 7.55 2.07
C ILE A 135 11.78 6.95 0.82
N VAL A 136 12.61 6.37 -0.04
CA VAL A 136 12.17 5.68 -1.25
C VAL A 136 12.45 4.19 -1.10
N ALA A 137 11.46 3.36 -1.40
CA ALA A 137 11.60 1.91 -1.39
C ALA A 137 11.20 1.30 -2.73
N THR A 138 11.96 0.32 -3.19
CA THR A 138 11.54 -0.55 -4.30
C THR A 138 10.93 -1.84 -3.77
N ASN A 139 9.79 -2.24 -4.35
CA ASN A 139 9.18 -3.54 -4.09
C ASN A 139 9.66 -4.62 -5.08
N SER A 140 10.75 -4.37 -5.80
CA SER A 140 11.30 -5.31 -6.77
C SER A 140 11.74 -6.62 -6.12
N SER A 141 11.42 -7.73 -6.77
CA SER A 141 11.84 -9.08 -6.36
C SER A 141 13.24 -9.46 -6.86
N THR A 142 13.69 -8.81 -7.94
CA THR A 142 14.87 -9.25 -8.70
C THR A 142 15.93 -8.17 -8.89
N MET A 143 15.56 -6.90 -8.68
CA MET A 143 16.45 -5.75 -8.87
C MET A 143 16.81 -5.12 -7.52
N ILE A 144 18.07 -5.05 -7.22
CA ILE A 144 18.59 -4.47 -5.96
C ILE A 144 18.66 -2.93 -6.04
N PRO A 145 18.53 -2.21 -4.92
CA PRO A 145 18.55 -0.75 -4.89
C PRO A 145 19.77 -0.12 -5.58
N SER A 146 20.96 -0.71 -5.44
CA SER A 146 22.20 -0.20 -6.05
C SER A 146 22.18 -0.11 -7.58
N MET A 147 21.19 -0.74 -8.24
CA MET A 147 20.99 -0.60 -9.70
C MET A 147 20.40 0.75 -10.11
N PHE A 148 19.85 1.52 -9.15
CA PHE A 148 19.11 2.76 -9.40
C PHE A 148 19.49 3.90 -8.46
N SER A 149 20.30 3.64 -7.44
CA SER A 149 20.68 4.62 -6.41
C SER A 149 21.39 5.83 -6.98
N ASP A 150 22.11 5.67 -8.11
CA ASP A 150 22.77 6.73 -8.86
C ASP A 150 21.80 7.78 -9.46
N LEU A 151 20.52 7.47 -9.54
CA LEU A 151 19.48 8.34 -10.08
C LEU A 151 18.77 9.18 -9.02
N LEU A 152 19.02 8.90 -7.74
CA LEU A 152 18.32 9.56 -6.63
C LEU A 152 19.24 10.57 -5.93
N PRO A 153 18.70 11.74 -5.50
CA PRO A 153 19.50 12.77 -4.83
C PRO A 153 20.02 12.33 -3.46
N HIS A 154 19.29 11.41 -2.79
CA HIS A 154 19.58 10.89 -1.47
C HIS A 154 19.59 9.36 -1.50
N PRO A 155 20.65 8.73 -2.08
CA PRO A 155 20.74 7.27 -2.20
C PRO A 155 20.77 6.54 -0.84
N GLU A 156 21.17 7.21 0.24
CA GLU A 156 21.11 6.71 1.61
C GLU A 156 19.70 6.48 2.13
N ASN A 157 18.70 7.16 1.56
CA ASN A 157 17.28 7.01 1.86
C ASN A 157 16.57 6.01 0.94
N TYR A 158 17.33 5.26 0.12
CA TYR A 158 16.76 4.30 -0.82
C TYR A 158 17.04 2.86 -0.39
N LEU A 159 15.97 2.07 -0.28
CA LEU A 159 16.04 0.69 0.22
C LEU A 159 15.13 -0.27 -0.57
N ALA A 160 15.29 -1.57 -0.34
CA ALA A 160 14.36 -2.59 -0.79
C ALA A 160 13.33 -2.89 0.31
N LEU A 161 12.05 -2.90 -0.05
CA LEU A 161 10.93 -3.32 0.80
C LEU A 161 10.02 -4.21 0.00
N HIS A 162 10.29 -5.51 0.03
CA HIS A 162 9.58 -6.49 -0.78
C HIS A 162 8.40 -7.09 -0.04
N PHE A 163 7.22 -7.02 -0.68
CA PHE A 163 5.97 -7.59 -0.19
C PHE A 163 5.57 -8.83 -1.01
N ALA A 164 4.97 -9.81 -0.36
CA ALA A 164 4.29 -10.91 -1.02
C ALA A 164 2.80 -10.58 -1.27
N ASN A 165 2.15 -11.34 -2.16
CA ASN A 165 0.71 -11.20 -2.37
C ASN A 165 -0.10 -11.61 -1.12
N ASN A 166 -1.31 -11.10 -1.01
CA ASN A 166 -2.20 -11.25 0.15
C ASN A 166 -1.58 -10.68 1.44
N ILE A 167 -1.03 -9.50 1.33
CA ILE A 167 -0.28 -8.76 2.36
C ILE A 167 -1.01 -8.65 3.71
N TRP A 168 -2.32 -8.80 3.75
CA TRP A 168 -3.12 -8.76 4.98
C TRP A 168 -3.13 -10.09 5.77
N ARG A 169 -2.63 -11.22 5.20
CA ARG A 169 -2.65 -12.57 5.79
C ARG A 169 -1.39 -12.93 6.58
#